data_3571bd9ae7000a18a2625e2a4e0c562e
#
_entry.id   3571bd9ae7000a18a2625e2a4e0c562e
#
_cell.length_a   1.000
_cell.length_b   1.000
_cell.length_c   1.000
_cell.angle_alpha   90.00
_cell.angle_beta   90.00
_cell.angle_gamma   90.00
#
_symmetry.space_group_name_H-M   'P 1'
#
loop_
_entity.id
_entity.type
_entity.pdbx_description
1 polymer ?
#
loop_
_entity_poly.entity_id
_entity_poly.type
_entity_poly.pdbx_seq_one_letter_code
_entity_poly.pdbx_strand_id
1 'polypeptide(L)'
;MRYRPLYNIALALLMIVGLAGCKREGGSGSDPNPPEPVPQMPTIKIPRGELRAVWMTTAWELDWPHGNYNPKVQRELYTDRLDLLRKYHFNAVFFQVRPMGDAFYDSKYEPWSKYITGQRGQDPGYDVLDFMIKEAHERGIEFHAWINPYRIETRPNNKKAFGPLHPSIPRGWVWDLEKIRMYNPALPEVRQRLLDIIDELLTKYPGIDGIHFDDYFYPEQSQGAFDDAADYKKYGSEYSTITDFRIDNVNKMVSSVSQMLRTKHPGVTFSISPGSNADHNLKDLYADTRHWCKNGWLDLIIPQLYQATNPTSQSGFYQRLSWFCQFSYKTPLAVGHAAYRVGEEGFSTNADEISKQIAIARKDSRVYGSIYYRLQDLVDNRGGILDRLSKEYPTVMPLPCFSRTTKAVSPVRDLSYKDGRLTWVTTGKTRSVIYFTSSVDQEAVVLDITEGSSLEVSRKGYYCVTALNEDNLQSKISEVLEL
;
A
#
# COMPACT_ATOMS: atom_id res chain seq x y z
N MET A 1 22.59 -51.76 9.63
CA MET A 1 21.26 -52.27 10.04
C MET A 1 20.21 -51.59 9.19
N ARG A 2 19.47 -52.36 8.41
CA ARG A 2 18.44 -51.91 7.48
C ARG A 2 17.10 -51.80 8.26
N TYR A 3 16.35 -50.71 8.12
CA TYR A 3 14.92 -50.67 8.39
C TYR A 3 14.16 -50.12 7.19
N ARG A 4 13.19 -50.90 6.69
CA ARG A 4 12.23 -50.59 5.65
C ARG A 4 10.98 -49.99 6.31
N PRO A 5 10.23 -49.11 5.65
CA PRO A 5 8.91 -48.64 6.13
C PRO A 5 7.79 -49.60 5.65
N LEU A 6 6.82 -49.83 6.53
CA LEU A 6 5.61 -50.61 6.29
C LEU A 6 4.54 -49.71 5.63
N TYR A 7 3.98 -50.17 4.52
CA TYR A 7 2.77 -49.64 3.89
C TYR A 7 1.52 -50.14 4.63
N ASN A 8 0.64 -49.25 5.04
CA ASN A 8 -0.72 -49.60 5.44
C ASN A 8 -1.69 -49.36 4.27
N ILE A 9 -2.26 -50.46 3.77
CA ILE A 9 -3.34 -50.50 2.78
C ILE A 9 -4.66 -50.46 3.57
N ALA A 10 -5.49 -49.43 3.36
CA ALA A 10 -6.85 -49.41 3.86
C ALA A 10 -7.80 -50.02 2.84
N LEU A 11 -8.44 -51.11 3.21
CA LEU A 11 -9.45 -51.84 2.45
C LEU A 11 -10.80 -51.07 2.52
N ALA A 12 -11.35 -50.70 1.37
CA ALA A 12 -12.72 -50.18 1.29
C ALA A 12 -13.70 -51.37 1.15
N LEU A 13 -14.57 -51.54 2.15
CA LEU A 13 -15.69 -52.49 2.10
C LEU A 13 -16.87 -51.88 1.33
N LEU A 14 -17.21 -52.44 0.20
CA LEU A 14 -18.49 -52.22 -0.50
C LEU A 14 -19.60 -53.02 0.20
N MET A 15 -20.59 -52.38 0.81
CA MET A 15 -21.82 -53.04 1.20
C MET A 15 -22.83 -52.98 0.04
N ILE A 16 -23.11 -54.11 -0.54
CA ILE A 16 -24.24 -54.31 -1.48
C ILE A 16 -25.45 -54.66 -0.64
N VAL A 17 -26.46 -53.76 -0.58
CA VAL A 17 -27.78 -54.05 -0.01
C VAL A 17 -28.68 -54.47 -1.13
N GLY A 18 -29.10 -55.77 -1.10
CA GLY A 18 -30.03 -56.34 -2.03
C GLY A 18 -31.47 -55.81 -1.77
N LEU A 19 -32.11 -55.31 -2.79
CA LEU A 19 -33.53 -54.96 -2.83
C LEU A 19 -34.34 -56.18 -3.18
N ALA A 20 -35.08 -56.69 -2.23
CA ALA A 20 -36.17 -57.68 -2.47
C ALA A 20 -37.38 -56.95 -3.06
N GLY A 21 -37.84 -57.40 -4.21
CA GLY A 21 -39.00 -56.82 -4.90
C GLY A 21 -40.30 -57.12 -4.19
N CYS A 22 -41.14 -56.10 -4.08
CA CYS A 22 -42.62 -56.27 -3.95
C CYS A 22 -43.28 -55.66 -5.17
N LYS A 23 -43.91 -56.52 -5.98
CA LYS A 23 -44.88 -56.12 -7.01
C LYS A 23 -46.06 -55.47 -6.32
N ARG A 24 -46.41 -54.28 -6.73
CA ARG A 24 -47.76 -53.71 -6.60
C ARG A 24 -48.23 -53.20 -7.96
N GLU A 25 -49.40 -53.64 -8.33
CA GLU A 25 -50.05 -53.28 -9.57
C GLU A 25 -50.68 -51.89 -9.50
N GLY A 26 -50.66 -51.21 -10.65
CA GLY A 26 -51.71 -50.38 -11.21
C GLY A 26 -52.01 -49.05 -10.52
N GLY A 27 -51.45 -48.01 -11.08
CA GLY A 27 -51.91 -46.62 -10.90
C GLY A 27 -51.28 -45.75 -11.96
N SER A 28 -51.99 -45.37 -13.01
CA SER A 28 -51.58 -44.38 -14.01
C SER A 28 -51.60 -43.00 -13.38
N GLY A 29 -50.44 -42.64 -12.76
CA GLY A 29 -50.17 -41.30 -12.34
C GLY A 29 -49.16 -40.69 -13.34
N SER A 30 -49.58 -39.63 -14.01
CA SER A 30 -48.68 -38.81 -14.82
C SER A 30 -47.47 -38.41 -13.99
N ASP A 31 -46.25 -38.82 -14.44
CA ASP A 31 -45.00 -38.32 -13.86
C ASP A 31 -45.01 -36.80 -13.84
N PRO A 32 -44.77 -36.17 -12.69
CA PRO A 32 -44.60 -34.73 -12.69
C PRO A 32 -43.36 -34.41 -13.56
N ASN A 33 -43.53 -33.53 -14.53
CA ASN A 33 -42.45 -33.01 -15.33
C ASN A 33 -41.26 -32.70 -14.41
N PRO A 34 -40.02 -33.09 -14.79
CA PRO A 34 -38.86 -32.68 -14.03
C PRO A 34 -38.92 -31.16 -13.85
N PRO A 35 -38.54 -30.63 -12.64
CA PRO A 35 -38.60 -29.22 -12.42
C PRO A 35 -37.75 -28.52 -13.50
N GLU A 36 -38.34 -27.50 -14.12
CA GLU A 36 -37.60 -26.68 -15.09
C GLU A 36 -36.27 -26.25 -14.49
N PRO A 37 -35.16 -26.34 -15.26
CA PRO A 37 -33.88 -25.92 -14.76
C PRO A 37 -33.97 -24.45 -14.32
N VAL A 38 -33.71 -24.18 -13.05
CA VAL A 38 -33.65 -22.84 -12.52
C VAL A 38 -32.65 -22.04 -13.39
N PRO A 39 -33.07 -20.93 -14.01
CA PRO A 39 -32.19 -20.16 -14.85
C PRO A 39 -30.90 -19.82 -14.05
N GLN A 40 -29.74 -20.31 -14.51
CA GLN A 40 -28.49 -19.92 -13.90
C GLN A 40 -28.30 -18.44 -14.17
N MET A 41 -28.26 -17.63 -13.09
CA MET A 41 -28.00 -16.22 -13.23
C MET A 41 -26.62 -16.03 -13.89
N PRO A 42 -26.49 -15.06 -14.82
CA PRO A 42 -25.24 -14.82 -15.50
C PRO A 42 -24.18 -14.43 -14.48
N THR A 43 -22.99 -14.98 -14.63
CA THR A 43 -21.84 -14.64 -13.80
C THR A 43 -21.06 -13.50 -14.47
N ILE A 44 -20.92 -12.37 -13.80
CA ILE A 44 -20.10 -11.25 -14.27
C ILE A 44 -18.69 -11.35 -13.68
N LYS A 45 -17.69 -11.19 -14.53
CA LYS A 45 -16.31 -11.05 -14.09
C LYS A 45 -16.03 -9.60 -13.69
N ILE A 46 -15.81 -9.37 -12.40
CA ILE A 46 -15.42 -8.05 -11.88
C ILE A 46 -13.89 -7.89 -11.85
N PRO A 47 -13.36 -6.66 -12.08
CA PRO A 47 -11.93 -6.40 -12.00
C PRO A 47 -11.44 -6.54 -10.55
N ARG A 48 -10.19 -6.95 -10.43
CA ARG A 48 -9.48 -6.89 -9.15
C ARG A 48 -9.19 -5.43 -8.79
N GLY A 49 -9.32 -5.05 -7.51
CA GLY A 49 -8.91 -3.75 -7.01
C GLY A 49 -7.46 -3.42 -7.38
N GLU A 50 -7.14 -2.14 -7.60
CA GLU A 50 -5.82 -1.66 -8.01
C GLU A 50 -5.41 -0.45 -7.18
N LEU A 51 -4.23 -0.49 -6.54
CA LEU A 51 -3.63 0.67 -5.89
C LEU A 51 -3.16 1.66 -6.96
N ARG A 52 -3.63 2.91 -6.86
CA ARG A 52 -3.25 4.04 -7.71
C ARG A 52 -2.86 5.18 -6.80
N ALA A 53 -1.58 5.24 -6.46
CA ALA A 53 -1.11 6.11 -5.40
C ALA A 53 -0.01 7.06 -5.84
N VAL A 54 0.28 8.04 -4.99
CA VAL A 54 1.37 8.98 -5.19
C VAL A 54 2.10 9.21 -3.87
N TRP A 55 3.43 9.37 -3.93
CA TRP A 55 4.21 9.91 -2.84
C TRP A 55 4.12 11.44 -2.85
N MET A 56 3.75 12.01 -1.71
CA MET A 56 3.79 13.45 -1.46
C MET A 56 4.91 13.76 -0.48
N THR A 57 6.01 14.27 -1.02
CA THR A 57 7.24 14.54 -0.29
C THR A 57 7.18 15.91 0.38
N THR A 58 7.48 15.95 1.67
CA THR A 58 7.55 17.21 2.45
C THR A 58 8.98 17.67 2.71
N ALA A 59 9.94 16.75 2.73
CA ALA A 59 11.36 17.10 2.80
C ALA A 59 11.71 18.10 1.70
N TRP A 60 12.42 19.17 2.07
CA TRP A 60 12.76 20.28 1.18
C TRP A 60 11.58 20.96 0.49
N GLU A 61 10.36 20.75 1.01
CA GLU A 61 9.13 21.35 0.48
C GLU A 61 8.83 20.97 -0.98
N LEU A 62 9.29 19.77 -1.39
CA LEU A 62 9.30 19.38 -2.80
C LEU A 62 7.89 19.27 -3.40
N ASP A 63 6.92 18.73 -2.66
CA ASP A 63 5.54 18.63 -3.11
C ASP A 63 4.60 19.49 -2.26
N TRP A 64 4.80 19.52 -0.93
CA TRP A 64 4.02 20.30 0.00
C TRP A 64 4.90 20.74 1.18
N PRO A 65 4.78 21.95 1.70
CA PRO A 65 3.87 23.05 1.31
C PRO A 65 4.42 23.92 0.14
N HIS A 66 5.46 23.49 -0.55
CA HIS A 66 6.02 24.10 -1.76
C HIS A 66 6.41 25.57 -1.56
N GLY A 67 7.10 25.87 -0.46
CA GLY A 67 7.58 27.20 -0.09
C GLY A 67 6.51 28.12 0.51
N ASN A 68 5.31 27.63 0.82
CA ASN A 68 4.25 28.42 1.42
C ASN A 68 4.11 28.14 2.91
N TYR A 69 4.22 29.19 3.74
CA TYR A 69 4.09 29.10 5.19
C TYR A 69 2.78 29.72 5.71
N ASN A 70 1.89 30.16 4.80
CA ASN A 70 0.56 30.65 5.18
C ASN A 70 -0.41 29.47 5.34
N PRO A 71 -1.03 29.26 6.52
CA PRO A 71 -1.91 28.12 6.78
C PRO A 71 -3.12 28.01 5.82
N LYS A 72 -3.65 29.15 5.35
CA LYS A 72 -4.76 29.13 4.39
C LYS A 72 -4.28 28.60 3.04
N VAL A 73 -3.18 29.15 2.52
CA VAL A 73 -2.59 28.72 1.23
C VAL A 73 -2.17 27.26 1.29
N GLN A 74 -1.61 26.81 2.39
CA GLN A 74 -1.23 25.41 2.59
C GLN A 74 -2.42 24.45 2.46
N ARG A 75 -3.57 24.82 3.07
CA ARG A 75 -4.79 24.02 2.96
C ARG A 75 -5.34 24.02 1.53
N GLU A 76 -5.45 25.18 0.89
CA GLU A 76 -5.88 25.29 -0.52
C GLU A 76 -4.98 24.46 -1.44
N LEU A 77 -3.68 24.60 -1.29
CA LEU A 77 -2.70 23.86 -2.07
C LEU A 77 -2.85 22.32 -1.91
N TYR A 78 -3.16 21.85 -0.71
CA TYR A 78 -3.38 20.43 -0.46
C TYR A 78 -4.68 19.93 -1.09
N THR A 79 -5.78 20.65 -0.90
CA THR A 79 -7.08 20.28 -1.50
C THR A 79 -7.04 20.28 -3.03
N ASP A 80 -6.40 21.26 -3.66
CA ASP A 80 -6.21 21.30 -5.13
C ASP A 80 -5.45 20.07 -5.64
N ARG A 81 -4.44 19.62 -4.89
CA ARG A 81 -3.68 18.39 -5.23
C ARG A 81 -4.53 17.13 -5.10
N LEU A 82 -5.33 17.03 -4.05
CA LEU A 82 -6.25 15.90 -3.87
C LEU A 82 -7.35 15.88 -4.95
N ASP A 83 -7.87 17.06 -5.34
CA ASP A 83 -8.85 17.17 -6.42
C ASP A 83 -8.25 16.72 -7.77
N LEU A 84 -6.98 17.07 -8.02
CA LEU A 84 -6.24 16.52 -9.16
C LEU A 84 -6.15 14.99 -9.10
N LEU A 85 -5.75 14.43 -7.95
CA LEU A 85 -5.64 12.98 -7.77
C LEU A 85 -6.99 12.29 -7.99
N ARG A 86 -8.07 12.80 -7.40
CA ARG A 86 -9.43 12.29 -7.59
C ARG A 86 -9.85 12.32 -9.07
N LYS A 87 -9.58 13.43 -9.77
CA LYS A 87 -9.89 13.60 -11.20
C LYS A 87 -9.25 12.50 -12.07
N TYR A 88 -8.06 12.05 -11.70
CA TYR A 88 -7.33 10.99 -12.42
C TYR A 88 -7.45 9.62 -11.76
N HIS A 89 -8.47 9.42 -10.92
CA HIS A 89 -8.85 8.16 -10.29
C HIS A 89 -7.75 7.52 -9.43
N PHE A 90 -6.92 8.35 -8.78
CA PHE A 90 -6.05 7.91 -7.69
C PHE A 90 -6.88 7.62 -6.44
N ASN A 91 -6.41 6.67 -5.63
CA ASN A 91 -7.14 6.18 -4.47
C ASN A 91 -6.30 6.13 -3.17
N ALA A 92 -5.03 6.53 -3.21
CA ALA A 92 -4.21 6.68 -2.00
C ALA A 92 -3.14 7.77 -2.17
N VAL A 93 -2.81 8.44 -1.07
CA VAL A 93 -1.67 9.35 -0.93
C VAL A 93 -0.75 8.86 0.18
N PHE A 94 0.55 8.79 -0.12
CA PHE A 94 1.61 8.48 0.84
C PHE A 94 2.30 9.78 1.22
N PHE A 95 1.77 10.42 2.27
CA PHE A 95 2.21 11.74 2.71
C PHE A 95 3.35 11.62 3.72
N GLN A 96 4.47 12.33 3.48
CA GLN A 96 5.65 12.29 4.34
C GLN A 96 5.42 13.09 5.63
N VAL A 97 4.93 12.43 6.68
CA VAL A 97 4.60 13.05 7.98
C VAL A 97 5.81 13.21 8.90
N ARG A 98 6.89 12.46 8.62
CA ARG A 98 8.14 12.49 9.36
C ARG A 98 9.33 12.36 8.39
N PRO A 99 9.73 13.47 7.74
CA PRO A 99 10.85 13.46 6.79
C PRO A 99 12.22 13.31 7.46
N MET A 100 12.32 13.79 8.71
CA MET A 100 13.55 13.82 9.52
C MET A 100 13.18 13.60 10.99
N GLY A 101 14.01 13.92 11.96
CA GLY A 101 13.66 13.89 13.38
C GLY A 101 12.73 15.07 13.76
N ASP A 102 11.65 15.23 13.07
CA ASP A 102 10.62 16.26 13.22
C ASP A 102 9.27 15.72 12.75
N ALA A 103 8.19 16.38 13.11
CA ALA A 103 6.83 15.89 12.88
C ALA A 103 5.94 16.96 12.20
N PHE A 104 4.94 16.49 11.45
CA PHE A 104 3.87 17.30 10.88
C PHE A 104 2.63 17.32 11.78
N TYR A 105 2.81 17.04 13.06
CA TYR A 105 1.79 17.06 14.10
C TYR A 105 2.41 17.44 15.44
N ASP A 106 1.60 17.79 16.42
CA ASP A 106 2.05 18.07 17.79
C ASP A 106 2.50 16.76 18.47
N SER A 107 3.82 16.49 18.43
CA SER A 107 4.44 15.29 19.02
C SER A 107 5.14 15.64 20.32
N LYS A 108 4.99 14.77 21.33
CA LYS A 108 5.77 14.86 22.57
C LYS A 108 7.23 14.41 22.42
N TYR A 109 7.56 13.76 21.29
CA TYR A 109 8.87 13.18 21.02
C TYR A 109 9.73 14.01 20.10
N GLU A 110 9.13 14.77 19.18
CA GLU A 110 9.82 15.47 18.10
C GLU A 110 9.24 16.88 17.89
N PRO A 111 10.06 17.85 17.47
CA PRO A 111 9.57 19.20 17.20
C PRO A 111 8.74 19.25 15.93
N TRP A 112 7.89 20.26 15.80
CA TRP A 112 7.28 20.63 14.54
C TRP A 112 8.31 20.76 13.42
N SER A 113 8.00 20.24 12.24
CA SER A 113 8.90 20.34 11.10
C SER A 113 9.04 21.78 10.62
N LYS A 114 10.29 22.19 10.32
CA LYS A 114 10.55 23.50 9.72
C LYS A 114 9.87 23.68 8.36
N TYR A 115 9.55 22.60 7.69
CA TYR A 115 8.93 22.64 6.36
C TYR A 115 7.47 23.12 6.40
N ILE A 116 6.85 23.21 7.58
CA ILE A 116 5.48 23.74 7.71
C ILE A 116 5.50 25.28 7.84
N THR A 117 6.43 25.82 8.66
CA THR A 117 6.42 27.23 9.05
C THR A 117 7.68 28.00 8.63
N GLY A 118 8.65 27.32 8.06
CA GLY A 118 10.01 27.85 7.83
C GLY A 118 10.92 27.75 9.05
N GLN A 119 10.37 27.48 10.25
CA GLN A 119 11.12 27.42 11.51
C GLN A 119 10.80 26.11 12.26
N ARG A 120 11.88 25.35 12.60
CA ARG A 120 11.74 24.10 13.37
C ARG A 120 11.19 24.36 14.78
N GLY A 121 10.22 23.58 15.19
CA GLY A 121 9.57 23.68 16.51
C GLY A 121 8.46 24.74 16.61
N GLN A 122 8.20 25.51 15.56
CA GLN A 122 7.12 26.47 15.53
C GLN A 122 5.79 25.79 15.20
N ASP A 123 4.80 25.99 16.08
CA ASP A 123 3.43 25.55 15.87
C ASP A 123 2.80 26.30 14.67
N PRO A 124 2.22 25.60 13.69
CA PRO A 124 1.57 26.20 12.52
C PRO A 124 0.22 26.86 12.81
N GLY A 125 -0.31 26.73 14.04
CA GLY A 125 -1.59 27.32 14.45
C GLY A 125 -2.82 26.53 13.94
N TYR A 126 -2.66 25.31 13.45
CA TYR A 126 -3.73 24.39 13.09
C TYR A 126 -3.26 22.94 13.12
N ASP A 127 -4.19 21.99 13.27
CA ASP A 127 -3.89 20.56 13.19
C ASP A 127 -3.73 20.15 11.73
N VAL A 128 -2.47 20.03 11.31
CA VAL A 128 -2.09 19.74 9.92
C VAL A 128 -2.58 18.35 9.51
N LEU A 129 -2.35 17.33 10.35
CA LEU A 129 -2.68 15.96 9.99
C LEU A 129 -4.18 15.67 10.04
N ASP A 130 -4.89 16.17 11.04
CA ASP A 130 -6.35 16.01 11.10
C ASP A 130 -7.02 16.59 9.86
N PHE A 131 -6.60 17.80 9.44
CA PHE A 131 -7.07 18.41 8.21
C PHE A 131 -6.76 17.53 6.99
N MET A 132 -5.52 17.07 6.83
CA MET A 132 -5.09 16.32 5.66
C MET A 132 -5.78 14.97 5.52
N ILE A 133 -5.95 14.25 6.62
CA ILE A 133 -6.64 12.96 6.66
C ILE A 133 -8.11 13.14 6.26
N LYS A 134 -8.81 14.11 6.85
CA LYS A 134 -10.21 14.40 6.53
C LYS A 134 -10.41 14.73 5.05
N GLU A 135 -9.62 15.64 4.51
CA GLU A 135 -9.72 16.06 3.11
C GLU A 135 -9.43 14.92 2.12
N ALA A 136 -8.49 14.02 2.47
CA ALA A 136 -8.22 12.83 1.67
C ALA A 136 -9.42 11.87 1.69
N HIS A 137 -9.95 11.56 2.86
CA HIS A 137 -11.10 10.66 3.02
C HIS A 137 -12.39 11.20 2.39
N GLU A 138 -12.66 12.51 2.47
CA GLU A 138 -13.79 13.12 1.77
C GLU A 138 -13.76 12.94 0.26
N ARG A 139 -12.58 12.70 -0.30
CA ARG A 139 -12.36 12.40 -1.73
C ARG A 139 -12.25 10.91 -2.05
N GLY A 140 -12.41 10.04 -1.05
CA GLY A 140 -12.24 8.60 -1.19
C GLY A 140 -10.78 8.17 -1.42
N ILE A 141 -9.82 8.96 -0.93
CA ILE A 141 -8.38 8.73 -1.02
C ILE A 141 -7.86 8.29 0.34
N GLU A 142 -7.21 7.12 0.44
CA GLU A 142 -6.55 6.70 1.67
C GLU A 142 -5.32 7.56 1.98
N PHE A 143 -5.09 7.79 3.28
CA PHE A 143 -3.95 8.54 3.79
C PHE A 143 -2.94 7.61 4.47
N HIS A 144 -1.80 7.37 3.83
CA HIS A 144 -0.69 6.62 4.39
C HIS A 144 0.38 7.56 4.93
N ALA A 145 0.71 7.42 6.21
CA ALA A 145 1.73 8.21 6.87
C ALA A 145 3.13 7.67 6.52
N TRP A 146 3.86 8.42 5.69
CA TRP A 146 5.23 8.07 5.32
C TRP A 146 6.21 8.63 6.35
N ILE A 147 7.03 7.74 6.89
CA ILE A 147 8.02 7.98 7.94
C ILE A 147 9.39 7.57 7.42
N ASN A 148 10.38 8.47 7.50
CA ASN A 148 11.77 8.07 7.46
C ASN A 148 12.18 7.65 8.88
N PRO A 149 12.56 6.37 9.13
CA PRO A 149 12.69 5.88 10.50
C PRO A 149 13.88 6.47 11.27
N TYR A 150 15.01 6.70 10.61
CA TYR A 150 16.25 7.01 11.34
C TYR A 150 16.81 8.40 11.12
N ARG A 151 16.52 9.06 10.02
CA ARG A 151 17.10 10.36 9.69
C ARG A 151 16.58 11.45 10.63
N ILE A 152 17.52 12.27 11.14
CA ILE A 152 17.22 13.41 12.02
C ILE A 152 17.45 14.72 11.29
N GLU A 153 18.51 14.81 10.48
CA GLU A 153 18.87 16.02 9.73
C GLU A 153 19.75 15.66 8.54
N THR A 154 19.65 16.44 7.47
CA THR A 154 20.51 16.31 6.30
C THR A 154 21.22 17.65 6.04
N ARG A 155 22.52 17.59 5.73
CA ARG A 155 23.30 18.73 5.22
C ARG A 155 23.92 18.35 3.87
N PRO A 156 23.47 18.95 2.76
CA PRO A 156 23.99 18.61 1.43
C PRO A 156 25.47 18.97 1.24
N ASN A 157 25.99 19.94 2.05
CA ASN A 157 27.38 20.39 2.00
C ASN A 157 27.99 20.24 3.40
N ASN A 158 29.19 19.70 3.52
CA ASN A 158 29.95 19.54 4.78
C ASN A 158 30.28 20.89 5.47
N LYS A 159 29.90 22.01 4.85
CA LYS A 159 30.30 23.37 5.29
C LYS A 159 29.47 23.93 6.44
N LYS A 160 28.30 23.33 6.77
CA LYS A 160 27.49 23.79 7.91
C LYS A 160 27.45 22.72 8.99
N ALA A 161 27.61 23.13 10.24
CA ALA A 161 27.35 22.27 11.38
C ALA A 161 25.86 21.85 11.39
N PHE A 162 25.56 20.67 11.95
CA PHE A 162 24.18 20.30 12.27
C PHE A 162 23.62 21.26 13.33
N GLY A 163 22.32 21.48 13.27
CA GLY A 163 21.62 22.25 14.30
C GLY A 163 21.66 21.58 15.68
N PRO A 164 21.20 22.24 16.75
CA PRO A 164 21.09 21.62 18.06
C PRO A 164 20.11 20.42 17.99
N LEU A 165 20.44 19.36 18.75
CA LEU A 165 19.47 18.26 18.93
C LEU A 165 18.27 18.75 19.73
N HIS A 166 17.09 18.21 19.41
CA HIS A 166 15.92 18.40 20.25
C HIS A 166 16.20 17.83 21.66
N PRO A 167 15.80 18.53 22.77
CA PRO A 167 16.10 18.09 24.14
C PRO A 167 15.63 16.67 24.48
N SER A 168 14.59 16.18 23.81
CA SER A 168 14.08 14.81 23.99
C SER A 168 14.96 13.72 23.36
N ILE A 169 15.99 14.08 22.59
CA ILE A 169 16.87 13.13 21.89
C ILE A 169 18.20 13.05 22.62
N PRO A 170 18.51 11.96 23.34
CA PRO A 170 19.79 11.76 23.97
C PRO A 170 20.93 11.76 22.94
N ARG A 171 22.00 12.50 23.22
CA ARG A 171 23.15 12.59 22.29
C ARG A 171 23.77 11.22 21.98
N GLY A 172 23.81 10.31 22.94
CA GLY A 172 24.33 8.96 22.75
C GLY A 172 23.52 8.07 21.81
N TRP A 173 22.33 8.50 21.37
CA TRP A 173 21.51 7.77 20.41
C TRP A 173 21.77 8.14 18.96
N VAL A 174 22.68 9.09 18.69
CA VAL A 174 22.76 9.80 17.41
C VAL A 174 24.18 9.74 16.85
N TRP A 175 24.28 9.43 15.57
CA TRP A 175 25.47 9.64 14.76
C TRP A 175 25.40 10.95 13.98
N ASP A 176 26.48 11.75 14.03
CA ASP A 176 26.72 12.88 13.14
C ASP A 176 27.71 12.43 12.07
N LEU A 177 27.19 12.09 10.90
CA LEU A 177 27.99 11.66 9.77
C LEU A 177 28.34 12.85 8.86
N GLU A 178 29.02 12.58 7.77
CA GLU A 178 29.45 13.64 6.85
C GLU A 178 28.27 14.45 6.28
N LYS A 179 27.21 13.78 5.84
CA LYS A 179 26.06 14.43 5.18
C LYS A 179 24.75 14.33 5.96
N ILE A 180 24.65 13.42 6.90
CA ILE A 180 23.43 13.21 7.66
C ILE A 180 23.71 13.09 9.15
N ARG A 181 22.73 13.51 9.94
CA ARG A 181 22.56 13.13 11.34
C ARG A 181 21.43 12.12 11.41
N MET A 182 21.64 11.02 12.11
CA MET A 182 20.63 9.97 12.22
C MET A 182 20.68 9.27 13.58
N TYR A 183 19.59 8.61 13.92
CA TYR A 183 19.58 7.68 15.03
C TYR A 183 20.46 6.47 14.73
N ASN A 184 21.10 5.93 15.79
CA ASN A 184 21.88 4.70 15.73
C ASN A 184 20.94 3.47 15.70
N PRO A 185 20.85 2.73 14.60
CA PRO A 185 19.94 1.58 14.50
C PRO A 185 20.30 0.40 15.41
N ALA A 186 21.54 0.36 15.93
CA ALA A 186 22.00 -0.70 16.82
C ALA A 186 21.38 -0.63 18.23
N LEU A 187 20.81 0.51 18.61
CA LEU A 187 20.33 0.75 19.98
C LEU A 187 18.89 0.28 20.18
N PRO A 188 18.62 -0.61 21.16
CA PRO A 188 17.26 -1.00 21.54
C PRO A 188 16.38 0.21 21.93
N GLU A 189 16.97 1.22 22.59
CA GLU A 189 16.29 2.45 23.01
C GLU A 189 15.81 3.28 21.80
N VAL A 190 16.58 3.32 20.72
CA VAL A 190 16.18 3.96 19.46
C VAL A 190 15.01 3.23 18.84
N ARG A 191 15.05 1.88 18.80
CA ARG A 191 13.94 1.08 18.31
C ARG A 191 12.66 1.35 19.11
N GLN A 192 12.76 1.40 20.45
CA GLN A 192 11.61 1.72 21.30
C GLN A 192 11.07 3.12 21.02
N ARG A 193 11.95 4.11 20.86
CA ARG A 193 11.56 5.49 20.52
C ARG A 193 10.74 5.55 19.23
N LEU A 194 11.14 4.81 18.20
CA LEU A 194 10.41 4.80 16.93
C LEU A 194 9.05 4.10 17.05
N LEU A 195 8.95 3.05 17.87
CA LEU A 195 7.67 2.44 18.19
C LEU A 195 6.75 3.42 18.94
N ASP A 196 7.29 4.15 19.91
CA ASP A 196 6.54 5.14 20.69
C ASP A 196 6.02 6.30 19.80
N ILE A 197 6.82 6.75 18.83
CA ILE A 197 6.43 7.78 17.86
C ILE A 197 5.28 7.29 16.97
N ILE A 198 5.35 6.06 16.48
CA ILE A 198 4.30 5.47 15.62
C ILE A 198 3.02 5.24 16.42
N ASP A 199 3.13 4.72 17.65
CA ASP A 199 1.99 4.50 18.55
C ASP A 199 1.31 5.82 18.93
N GLU A 200 2.10 6.88 19.22
CA GLU A 200 1.58 8.24 19.44
C GLU A 200 0.81 8.75 18.22
N LEU A 201 1.42 8.66 17.05
CA LEU A 201 0.82 9.12 15.78
C LEU A 201 -0.53 8.46 15.53
N LEU A 202 -0.60 7.14 15.60
CA LEU A 202 -1.82 6.37 15.34
C LEU A 202 -2.86 6.51 16.45
N THR A 203 -2.45 6.76 17.69
CA THR A 203 -3.37 7.05 18.80
C THR A 203 -4.02 8.42 18.66
N LYS A 204 -3.24 9.43 18.22
CA LYS A 204 -3.75 10.79 17.97
C LYS A 204 -4.61 10.87 16.71
N TYR A 205 -4.25 10.10 15.67
CA TYR A 205 -4.87 10.17 14.35
C TYR A 205 -5.33 8.76 13.89
N PRO A 206 -6.41 8.23 14.46
CA PRO A 206 -6.91 6.90 14.12
C PRO A 206 -7.47 6.77 12.69
N GLY A 207 -7.58 7.88 11.97
CA GLY A 207 -7.93 7.91 10.55
C GLY A 207 -6.75 7.65 9.60
N ILE A 208 -5.55 7.37 10.09
CA ILE A 208 -4.43 6.96 9.24
C ILE A 208 -4.64 5.52 8.78
N ASP A 209 -4.66 5.30 7.45
CA ASP A 209 -4.92 4.00 6.82
C ASP A 209 -3.67 3.12 6.76
N GLY A 210 -2.47 3.72 6.75
CA GLY A 210 -1.22 2.97 6.70
C GLY A 210 -0.01 3.70 7.25
N ILE A 211 0.99 2.91 7.68
CA ILE A 211 2.34 3.35 7.98
C ILE A 211 3.25 2.90 6.83
N HIS A 212 4.05 3.83 6.32
CA HIS A 212 4.97 3.59 5.22
C HIS A 212 6.39 3.99 5.58
N PHE A 213 7.36 3.08 5.38
CA PHE A 213 8.78 3.41 5.46
C PHE A 213 9.40 3.51 4.07
N ASP A 214 10.35 4.44 3.91
CA ASP A 214 11.22 4.49 2.74
C ASP A 214 12.39 3.49 2.85
N ASP A 215 13.49 3.73 2.13
CA ASP A 215 14.65 2.85 2.03
C ASP A 215 15.83 3.25 2.93
N TYR A 216 15.65 4.22 3.84
CA TYR A 216 16.73 4.73 4.69
C TYR A 216 16.81 4.01 6.03
N PHE A 217 17.64 2.96 6.11
CA PHE A 217 17.92 2.20 7.35
C PHE A 217 19.31 2.53 7.91
N TYR A 218 20.31 1.70 7.69
CA TYR A 218 21.71 2.11 7.93
C TYR A 218 22.16 3.10 6.85
N PRO A 219 23.15 3.96 7.13
CA PRO A 219 23.59 4.96 6.16
C PRO A 219 24.38 4.32 5.02
N GLU A 220 24.19 4.82 3.80
CA GLU A 220 25.07 4.51 2.69
C GLU A 220 26.48 5.08 2.92
N GLN A 221 27.48 4.47 2.33
CA GLN A 221 28.87 4.98 2.39
C GLN A 221 28.99 6.43 1.89
N SER A 222 28.17 6.80 0.91
CA SER A 222 28.10 8.17 0.38
C SER A 222 27.65 9.23 1.39
N GLN A 223 27.04 8.81 2.50
CA GLN A 223 26.54 9.69 3.57
C GLN A 223 27.56 9.93 4.70
N GLY A 224 28.63 9.15 4.73
CA GLY A 224 29.73 9.20 5.70
C GLY A 224 29.91 7.90 6.45
N ALA A 225 31.12 7.69 6.97
CA ALA A 225 31.45 6.51 7.76
C ALA A 225 30.75 6.56 9.13
N PHE A 226 30.28 5.40 9.60
CA PHE A 226 29.75 5.21 10.94
C PHE A 226 30.53 4.11 11.68
N ASP A 227 30.47 4.12 13.00
CA ASP A 227 31.13 3.12 13.86
C ASP A 227 30.12 2.63 14.92
N ASP A 228 29.82 1.34 14.89
CA ASP A 228 28.98 0.63 15.84
C ASP A 228 29.71 -0.56 16.50
N ALA A 229 31.06 -0.57 16.45
CA ALA A 229 31.86 -1.66 17.03
C ALA A 229 31.64 -1.81 18.55
N ALA A 230 31.46 -0.67 19.26
CA ALA A 230 31.15 -0.67 20.69
C ALA A 230 29.75 -1.28 20.97
N ASP A 231 28.77 -0.98 20.13
CA ASP A 231 27.42 -1.53 20.22
C ASP A 231 27.42 -3.02 19.91
N TYR A 232 28.15 -3.45 18.88
CA TYR A 232 28.33 -4.86 18.57
C TYR A 232 29.00 -5.62 19.74
N LYS A 233 30.03 -5.03 20.38
CA LYS A 233 30.64 -5.63 21.57
C LYS A 233 29.64 -5.76 22.73
N LYS A 234 28.73 -4.80 22.87
CA LYS A 234 27.77 -4.76 23.99
C LYS A 234 26.55 -5.68 23.75
N TYR A 235 26.01 -5.71 22.53
CA TYR A 235 24.74 -6.32 22.20
C TYR A 235 24.84 -7.48 21.21
N GLY A 236 26.04 -7.71 20.65
CA GLY A 236 26.23 -8.60 19.51
C GLY A 236 26.77 -9.99 19.84
N SER A 237 26.80 -10.42 21.11
CA SER A 237 27.42 -11.69 21.54
C SER A 237 26.80 -12.94 20.91
N GLU A 238 25.56 -12.87 20.43
CA GLU A 238 24.84 -13.96 19.78
C GLU A 238 25.08 -14.07 18.27
N TYR A 239 25.72 -13.06 17.64
CA TYR A 239 25.95 -12.99 16.20
C TYR A 239 27.36 -13.37 15.82
N SER A 240 27.50 -14.12 14.73
CA SER A 240 28.79 -14.54 14.21
C SER A 240 29.60 -13.39 13.62
N THR A 241 28.93 -12.39 13.06
CA THR A 241 29.57 -11.22 12.45
C THR A 241 28.83 -9.91 12.80
N ILE A 242 29.53 -8.78 12.69
CA ILE A 242 28.93 -7.46 12.83
C ILE A 242 27.86 -7.21 11.73
N THR A 243 28.02 -7.82 10.56
CA THR A 243 27.03 -7.74 9.48
C THR A 243 25.71 -8.42 9.88
N ASP A 244 25.76 -9.62 10.47
CA ASP A 244 24.57 -10.31 10.97
C ASP A 244 23.87 -9.49 12.06
N PHE A 245 24.64 -8.88 12.95
CA PHE A 245 24.12 -7.98 13.98
C PHE A 245 23.37 -6.77 13.38
N ARG A 246 23.94 -6.11 12.37
CA ARG A 246 23.31 -4.97 11.69
C ARG A 246 22.04 -5.36 10.97
N ILE A 247 22.05 -6.47 10.23
CA ILE A 247 20.86 -7.00 9.54
C ILE A 247 19.75 -7.29 10.57
N ASP A 248 20.08 -7.91 11.69
CA ASP A 248 19.08 -8.24 12.69
C ASP A 248 18.55 -7.02 13.45
N ASN A 249 19.32 -5.97 13.63
CA ASN A 249 18.82 -4.70 14.18
C ASN A 249 17.73 -4.08 13.31
N VAL A 250 17.90 -4.11 11.99
CA VAL A 250 16.86 -3.65 11.04
C VAL A 250 15.67 -4.61 11.04
N ASN A 251 15.92 -5.92 11.04
CA ASN A 251 14.88 -6.94 11.13
C ASN A 251 14.05 -6.79 12.40
N LYS A 252 14.68 -6.57 13.55
CA LYS A 252 14.02 -6.29 14.83
C LYS A 252 13.16 -5.03 14.78
N MET A 253 13.59 -3.98 14.10
CA MET A 253 12.77 -2.78 13.90
C MET A 253 11.51 -3.11 13.10
N VAL A 254 11.67 -3.69 11.91
CA VAL A 254 10.54 -4.01 11.02
C VAL A 254 9.57 -4.99 11.67
N SER A 255 10.06 -6.05 12.30
CA SER A 255 9.20 -7.02 13.00
C SER A 255 8.48 -6.43 14.20
N SER A 256 9.14 -5.54 14.97
CA SER A 256 8.52 -4.88 16.13
C SER A 256 7.39 -3.93 15.71
N VAL A 257 7.59 -3.14 14.64
CA VAL A 257 6.52 -2.30 14.06
C VAL A 257 5.37 -3.18 13.58
N SER A 258 5.66 -4.23 12.80
CA SER A 258 4.66 -5.18 12.33
C SER A 258 3.85 -5.79 13.49
N GLN A 259 4.50 -6.21 14.56
CA GLN A 259 3.85 -6.78 15.74
C GLN A 259 3.00 -5.74 16.47
N MET A 260 3.52 -4.53 16.68
CA MET A 260 2.79 -3.44 17.33
C MET A 260 1.51 -3.10 16.57
N LEU A 261 1.60 -2.91 15.24
CA LEU A 261 0.44 -2.61 14.41
C LEU A 261 -0.62 -3.71 14.51
N ARG A 262 -0.24 -4.97 14.43
CA ARG A 262 -1.18 -6.10 14.54
C ARG A 262 -1.89 -6.16 15.89
N THR A 263 -1.23 -5.77 16.96
CA THR A 263 -1.77 -5.89 18.31
C THR A 263 -2.54 -4.66 18.78
N LYS A 264 -2.11 -3.46 18.39
CA LYS A 264 -2.70 -2.19 18.83
C LYS A 264 -3.53 -1.49 17.75
N HIS A 265 -3.13 -1.61 16.46
CA HIS A 265 -3.71 -0.89 15.33
C HIS A 265 -3.98 -1.84 14.14
N PRO A 266 -4.80 -2.90 14.31
CA PRO A 266 -4.89 -4.02 13.36
C PRO A 266 -5.42 -3.65 11.97
N GLY A 267 -6.13 -2.51 11.82
CA GLY A 267 -6.61 -2.01 10.53
C GLY A 267 -5.55 -1.23 9.73
N VAL A 268 -4.41 -0.88 10.34
CA VAL A 268 -3.39 -0.05 9.71
C VAL A 268 -2.45 -0.90 8.85
N THR A 269 -2.38 -0.58 7.56
CA THR A 269 -1.49 -1.24 6.59
C THR A 269 -0.03 -0.88 6.85
N PHE A 270 0.88 -1.86 6.89
CA PHE A 270 2.32 -1.61 6.98
C PHE A 270 3.02 -1.88 5.65
N SER A 271 3.63 -0.84 5.08
CA SER A 271 4.34 -0.93 3.82
C SER A 271 5.76 -0.37 3.90
N ILE A 272 6.64 -0.89 3.04
CA ILE A 272 8.02 -0.38 2.88
C ILE A 272 8.33 -0.24 1.39
N SER A 273 9.01 0.86 1.01
CA SER A 273 9.52 1.08 -0.35
C SER A 273 11.05 0.95 -0.41
N PRO A 274 11.58 -0.27 -0.54
CA PRO A 274 13.01 -0.48 -0.66
C PRO A 274 13.53 -0.03 -2.03
N GLY A 275 14.84 0.23 -2.10
CA GLY A 275 15.53 0.44 -3.38
C GLY A 275 15.34 -0.75 -4.32
N SER A 276 15.47 -0.53 -5.62
CA SER A 276 15.21 -1.54 -6.66
C SER A 276 16.16 -2.74 -6.65
N ASN A 277 17.27 -2.67 -5.91
CA ASN A 277 18.27 -3.73 -5.83
C ASN A 277 18.28 -4.37 -4.43
N ALA A 278 17.62 -5.53 -4.24
CA ALA A 278 17.52 -6.16 -2.93
C ALA A 278 18.88 -6.68 -2.40
N ASP A 279 19.86 -6.98 -3.27
CA ASP A 279 21.20 -7.35 -2.82
C ASP A 279 21.98 -6.13 -2.28
N HIS A 280 21.80 -4.96 -2.91
CA HIS A 280 22.32 -3.70 -2.38
C HIS A 280 21.63 -3.34 -1.05
N ASN A 281 20.30 -3.44 -0.99
CA ASN A 281 19.56 -3.19 0.24
C ASN A 281 20.09 -4.05 1.40
N LEU A 282 20.35 -5.35 1.14
CA LEU A 282 20.89 -6.26 2.16
C LEU A 282 22.34 -5.96 2.54
N LYS A 283 23.21 -5.73 1.56
CA LYS A 283 24.66 -5.61 1.78
C LYS A 283 25.08 -4.25 2.32
N ASP A 284 24.44 -3.18 1.83
CA ASP A 284 24.88 -1.81 2.10
C ASP A 284 23.98 -1.11 3.12
N LEU A 285 22.68 -1.44 3.15
CA LEU A 285 21.69 -0.86 4.08
C LEU A 285 21.28 -1.84 5.18
N TYR A 286 21.77 -3.08 5.14
CA TYR A 286 21.41 -4.20 6.05
C TYR A 286 19.91 -4.47 6.11
N ALA A 287 19.20 -4.15 5.03
CA ALA A 287 17.75 -4.27 4.88
C ALA A 287 17.39 -5.57 4.15
N ASP A 288 17.03 -6.62 4.90
CA ASP A 288 16.67 -7.94 4.35
C ASP A 288 15.18 -7.99 3.94
N THR A 289 14.87 -7.38 2.81
CA THR A 289 13.51 -7.31 2.27
C THR A 289 12.90 -8.69 1.99
N ARG A 290 13.72 -9.68 1.61
CA ARG A 290 13.29 -11.05 1.40
C ARG A 290 12.83 -11.71 2.69
N HIS A 291 13.59 -11.50 3.76
CA HIS A 291 13.26 -12.01 5.09
C HIS A 291 11.95 -11.41 5.61
N TRP A 292 11.72 -10.10 5.41
CA TRP A 292 10.50 -9.44 5.83
C TRP A 292 9.26 -9.98 5.11
N CYS A 293 9.34 -10.15 3.78
CA CYS A 293 8.27 -10.75 2.98
C CYS A 293 8.03 -12.21 3.37
N LYS A 294 9.09 -13.01 3.54
CA LYS A 294 9.01 -14.42 3.92
C LYS A 294 8.30 -14.64 5.26
N ASN A 295 8.58 -13.78 6.23
CA ASN A 295 7.94 -13.82 7.56
C ASN A 295 6.59 -13.10 7.59
N GLY A 296 6.17 -12.49 6.48
CA GLY A 296 4.93 -11.77 6.36
C GLY A 296 4.87 -10.59 7.32
N TRP A 297 5.95 -9.87 7.56
CA TRP A 297 5.96 -8.68 8.41
C TRP A 297 5.35 -7.46 7.73
N LEU A 298 5.33 -7.44 6.40
CA LEU A 298 4.72 -6.38 5.61
C LEU A 298 3.36 -6.80 5.07
N ASP A 299 2.46 -5.83 4.93
CA ASP A 299 1.17 -5.96 4.27
C ASP A 299 1.27 -5.58 2.79
N LEU A 300 2.27 -4.75 2.44
CA LEU A 300 2.57 -4.33 1.07
C LEU A 300 4.06 -4.01 0.94
N ILE A 301 4.71 -4.48 -0.13
CA ILE A 301 6.07 -4.07 -0.51
C ILE A 301 6.01 -3.25 -1.79
N ILE A 302 6.72 -2.10 -1.83
CA ILE A 302 6.67 -1.13 -2.92
C ILE A 302 8.08 -0.81 -3.41
N PRO A 303 8.77 -1.71 -4.14
CA PRO A 303 10.13 -1.41 -4.62
C PRO A 303 10.15 -0.20 -5.56
N GLN A 304 11.15 0.64 -5.39
CA GLN A 304 11.40 1.85 -6.19
C GLN A 304 12.00 1.46 -7.55
N LEU A 305 11.17 1.01 -8.50
CA LEU A 305 11.61 0.53 -9.81
C LEU A 305 11.80 1.69 -10.81
N TYR A 306 12.80 2.51 -10.55
CA TYR A 306 13.06 3.76 -11.26
C TYR A 306 13.87 3.59 -12.57
N GLN A 307 14.06 2.35 -13.04
CA GLN A 307 14.76 2.02 -14.26
C GLN A 307 13.81 2.04 -15.47
N ALA A 308 14.35 2.33 -16.65
CA ALA A 308 13.59 2.20 -17.90
C ALA A 308 13.31 0.73 -18.27
N THR A 309 12.25 0.52 -19.07
CA THR A 309 11.90 -0.80 -19.63
C THR A 309 12.85 -1.14 -20.77
N ASN A 310 14.04 -1.61 -20.44
CA ASN A 310 14.96 -2.17 -21.42
C ASN A 310 14.99 -3.70 -21.27
N PRO A 311 14.44 -4.48 -22.22
CA PRO A 311 14.32 -5.93 -22.08
C PRO A 311 15.67 -6.64 -22.13
N THR A 312 16.73 -6.01 -22.65
CA THR A 312 18.08 -6.58 -22.71
C THR A 312 18.94 -6.23 -21.50
N SER A 313 18.50 -5.26 -20.67
CA SER A 313 19.22 -4.83 -19.50
C SER A 313 19.03 -5.80 -18.32
N GLN A 314 20.13 -6.33 -17.79
CA GLN A 314 20.12 -7.15 -16.55
C GLN A 314 19.74 -6.39 -15.29
N SER A 315 19.67 -5.05 -15.36
CA SER A 315 19.31 -4.16 -14.26
C SER A 315 18.14 -3.22 -14.61
N GLY A 316 17.43 -3.47 -15.71
CA GLY A 316 16.27 -2.71 -16.14
C GLY A 316 15.00 -3.01 -15.32
N PHE A 317 13.95 -2.26 -15.58
CA PHE A 317 12.65 -2.38 -14.91
C PHE A 317 12.12 -3.82 -14.88
N TYR A 318 12.10 -4.49 -16.03
CA TYR A 318 11.56 -5.85 -16.15
C TYR A 318 12.29 -6.85 -15.24
N GLN A 319 13.63 -6.83 -15.24
CA GLN A 319 14.43 -7.74 -14.43
C GLN A 319 14.23 -7.49 -12.94
N ARG A 320 14.18 -6.22 -12.55
CA ARG A 320 13.92 -5.82 -11.14
C ARG A 320 12.53 -6.25 -10.67
N LEU A 321 11.50 -6.00 -11.47
CA LEU A 321 10.13 -6.43 -11.17
C LEU A 321 10.05 -7.95 -11.02
N SER A 322 10.54 -8.69 -12.03
CA SER A 322 10.56 -10.17 -12.00
C SER A 322 11.22 -10.71 -10.74
N TRP A 323 12.31 -10.09 -10.34
CA TRP A 323 13.05 -10.47 -9.16
C TRP A 323 12.26 -10.23 -7.85
N PHE A 324 11.66 -9.05 -7.67
CA PHE A 324 10.79 -8.81 -6.52
C PHE A 324 9.58 -9.75 -6.51
N CYS A 325 8.97 -10.03 -7.65
CA CYS A 325 7.89 -11.00 -7.77
C CYS A 325 8.31 -12.42 -7.32
N GLN A 326 9.56 -12.84 -7.54
CA GLN A 326 10.03 -14.17 -7.14
C GLN A 326 10.13 -14.33 -5.61
N PHE A 327 10.48 -13.30 -4.87
CA PHE A 327 10.69 -13.40 -3.43
C PHE A 327 9.68 -12.61 -2.56
N SER A 328 8.68 -11.98 -3.15
CA SER A 328 7.63 -11.32 -2.35
C SER A 328 6.79 -12.33 -1.54
N TYR A 329 6.87 -13.60 -1.87
CA TYR A 329 6.10 -14.68 -1.27
C TYR A 329 4.59 -14.39 -1.33
N LYS A 330 3.95 -14.24 -0.16
CA LYS A 330 2.53 -13.88 -0.05
C LYS A 330 2.31 -12.39 0.19
N THR A 331 3.37 -11.59 0.31
CA THR A 331 3.25 -10.15 0.50
C THR A 331 2.82 -9.51 -0.81
N PRO A 332 1.69 -8.79 -0.85
CA PRO A 332 1.29 -8.00 -2.01
C PRO A 332 2.40 -7.04 -2.43
N LEU A 333 2.50 -6.81 -3.74
CA LEU A 333 3.51 -5.93 -4.32
C LEU A 333 2.83 -4.80 -5.09
N ALA A 334 3.30 -3.57 -4.95
CA ALA A 334 3.00 -2.47 -5.85
C ALA A 334 4.30 -1.91 -6.44
N VAL A 335 4.22 -1.27 -7.60
CA VAL A 335 5.40 -0.75 -8.30
C VAL A 335 5.57 0.74 -8.03
N GLY A 336 6.76 1.12 -7.54
CA GLY A 336 7.19 2.51 -7.48
C GLY A 336 7.74 2.99 -8.82
N HIS A 337 7.10 3.99 -9.43
CA HIS A 337 7.49 4.59 -10.71
C HIS A 337 8.14 5.95 -10.51
N ALA A 338 9.18 6.23 -11.31
CA ALA A 338 9.89 7.51 -11.32
C ALA A 338 9.24 8.53 -12.27
N ALA A 339 8.16 9.18 -11.84
CA ALA A 339 7.52 10.22 -12.64
C ALA A 339 8.49 11.37 -12.97
N TYR A 340 9.38 11.71 -12.04
CA TYR A 340 10.40 12.75 -12.20
C TYR A 340 11.41 12.50 -13.34
N ARG A 341 11.57 11.22 -13.74
CA ARG A 341 12.50 10.84 -14.82
C ARG A 341 11.94 10.99 -16.22
N VAL A 342 10.65 11.25 -16.36
CA VAL A 342 10.05 11.51 -17.67
C VAL A 342 10.69 12.77 -18.26
N GLY A 343 11.23 12.64 -19.47
CA GLY A 343 12.03 13.68 -20.13
C GLY A 343 13.53 13.61 -19.88
N GLU A 344 14.02 12.70 -19.02
CA GLU A 344 15.46 12.48 -18.83
C GLU A 344 16.06 11.57 -19.89
N GLU A 345 17.34 11.82 -20.24
CA GLU A 345 18.12 10.95 -21.10
C GLU A 345 18.22 9.54 -20.50
N GLY A 346 18.04 8.52 -21.33
CA GLY A 346 18.11 7.12 -20.91
C GLY A 346 16.86 6.61 -20.16
N PHE A 347 15.83 7.43 -19.96
CA PHE A 347 14.54 7.00 -19.47
C PHE A 347 13.47 7.07 -20.57
N SER A 348 12.92 8.25 -20.87
CA SER A 348 12.00 8.47 -21.98
C SER A 348 11.79 9.96 -22.22
N THR A 349 11.61 10.36 -23.47
CA THR A 349 11.30 11.76 -23.83
C THR A 349 9.87 12.17 -23.46
N ASN A 350 9.00 11.20 -23.21
CA ASN A 350 7.60 11.40 -22.83
C ASN A 350 7.14 10.32 -21.84
N ALA A 351 5.89 10.37 -21.39
CA ALA A 351 5.34 9.44 -20.40
C ALA A 351 4.95 8.05 -20.96
N ASP A 352 5.25 7.70 -22.20
CA ASP A 352 4.95 6.36 -22.77
C ASP A 352 5.70 5.25 -22.01
N GLU A 353 6.85 5.57 -21.42
CA GLU A 353 7.60 4.66 -20.57
C GLU A 353 6.77 4.21 -19.36
N ILE A 354 6.05 5.14 -18.73
CA ILE A 354 5.18 4.84 -17.57
C ILE A 354 4.05 3.88 -17.99
N SER A 355 3.40 4.12 -19.15
CA SER A 355 2.36 3.19 -19.67
C SER A 355 2.92 1.79 -19.94
N LYS A 356 4.14 1.69 -20.49
CA LYS A 356 4.81 0.39 -20.67
C LYS A 356 5.06 -0.32 -19.34
N GLN A 357 5.54 0.40 -18.33
CA GLN A 357 5.79 -0.14 -17.00
C GLN A 357 4.50 -0.66 -16.35
N ILE A 358 3.39 0.11 -16.44
CA ILE A 358 2.07 -0.31 -15.95
C ILE A 358 1.61 -1.58 -16.67
N ALA A 359 1.71 -1.61 -18.01
CA ALA A 359 1.32 -2.77 -18.80
C ALA A 359 2.12 -4.04 -18.47
N ILE A 360 3.42 -3.90 -18.16
CA ILE A 360 4.28 -5.01 -17.71
C ILE A 360 3.85 -5.45 -16.29
N ALA A 361 3.64 -4.51 -15.39
CA ALA A 361 3.27 -4.77 -14.02
C ALA A 361 1.92 -5.52 -13.89
N ARG A 362 0.91 -5.12 -14.65
CA ARG A 362 -0.42 -5.74 -14.67
C ARG A 362 -0.44 -7.20 -15.17
N LYS A 363 0.63 -7.66 -15.85
CA LYS A 363 0.73 -9.06 -16.29
C LYS A 363 1.05 -10.04 -15.15
N ASP A 364 1.57 -9.56 -14.04
CA ASP A 364 1.88 -10.39 -12.88
C ASP A 364 0.79 -10.24 -11.81
N SER A 365 0.13 -11.35 -11.47
CA SER A 365 -0.97 -11.36 -10.49
C SER A 365 -0.56 -10.98 -9.07
N ARG A 366 0.74 -10.95 -8.77
CA ARG A 366 1.30 -10.52 -7.47
C ARG A 366 1.38 -9.00 -7.36
N VAL A 367 1.30 -8.27 -8.48
CA VAL A 367 1.33 -6.81 -8.50
C VAL A 367 -0.09 -6.27 -8.34
N TYR A 368 -0.29 -5.44 -7.33
CA TYR A 368 -1.58 -4.89 -6.95
C TYR A 368 -1.76 -3.42 -7.33
N GLY A 369 -0.79 -2.82 -8.01
CA GLY A 369 -0.91 -1.45 -8.50
C GLY A 369 0.40 -0.68 -8.57
N SER A 370 0.28 0.63 -8.60
CA SER A 370 1.34 1.58 -8.90
C SER A 370 1.34 2.75 -7.93
N ILE A 371 2.53 3.25 -7.62
CA ILE A 371 2.72 4.51 -6.89
C ILE A 371 3.77 5.36 -7.62
N TYR A 372 3.57 6.67 -7.68
CA TYR A 372 4.39 7.58 -8.47
C TYR A 372 5.23 8.50 -7.59
N TYR A 373 6.52 8.52 -7.80
CA TYR A 373 7.43 9.49 -7.22
C TYR A 373 7.78 10.53 -8.27
N ARG A 374 7.31 11.77 -8.14
CA ARG A 374 6.55 12.34 -7.03
C ARG A 374 5.36 13.18 -7.52
N LEU A 375 4.53 13.67 -6.58
CA LEU A 375 3.31 14.39 -6.89
C LEU A 375 3.52 15.63 -7.77
N GLN A 376 4.55 16.44 -7.50
CA GLN A 376 4.78 17.68 -8.28
C GLN A 376 4.96 17.40 -9.77
N ASP A 377 5.59 16.27 -10.14
CA ASP A 377 5.76 15.89 -11.54
C ASP A 377 4.41 15.54 -12.23
N LEU A 378 3.41 15.07 -11.46
CA LEU A 378 2.04 14.91 -11.93
C LEU A 378 1.34 16.27 -12.06
N VAL A 379 1.48 17.15 -11.07
CA VAL A 379 0.91 18.52 -11.11
C VAL A 379 1.40 19.27 -12.32
N ASP A 380 2.69 19.16 -12.63
CA ASP A 380 3.33 19.81 -13.79
C ASP A 380 3.01 19.10 -15.12
N ASN A 381 2.25 18.00 -15.09
CA ASN A 381 1.97 17.13 -16.24
C ASN A 381 3.24 16.79 -17.03
N ARG A 382 4.31 16.44 -16.33
CA ARG A 382 5.65 16.24 -16.90
C ARG A 382 5.62 15.23 -18.06
N GLY A 383 6.03 15.69 -19.25
CA GLY A 383 6.02 14.88 -20.48
C GLY A 383 4.66 14.28 -20.85
N GLY A 384 3.54 14.91 -20.42
CA GLY A 384 2.19 14.44 -20.68
C GLY A 384 1.79 13.22 -19.85
N ILE A 385 2.32 13.08 -18.62
CA ILE A 385 2.07 11.90 -17.75
C ILE A 385 0.59 11.76 -17.41
N LEU A 386 -0.12 12.86 -17.14
CA LEU A 386 -1.56 12.81 -16.82
C LEU A 386 -2.40 12.37 -18.02
N ASP A 387 -1.99 12.74 -19.25
CA ASP A 387 -2.66 12.31 -20.49
C ASP A 387 -2.51 10.80 -20.70
N ARG A 388 -1.42 10.20 -20.23
CA ARG A 388 -1.23 8.75 -20.25
C ARG A 388 -2.02 8.08 -19.14
N LEU A 389 -1.92 8.59 -17.91
CA LEU A 389 -2.62 8.03 -16.76
C LEU A 389 -4.14 8.08 -16.92
N SER A 390 -4.70 9.10 -17.58
CA SER A 390 -6.14 9.15 -17.88
C SER A 390 -6.61 7.99 -18.78
N LYS A 391 -5.73 7.45 -19.62
CA LYS A 391 -6.00 6.27 -20.45
C LYS A 391 -5.80 4.96 -19.68
N GLU A 392 -4.80 4.93 -18.81
CA GLU A 392 -4.52 3.77 -17.97
C GLU A 392 -5.57 3.59 -16.85
N TYR A 393 -6.16 4.68 -16.37
CA TYR A 393 -7.12 4.78 -15.28
C TYR A 393 -8.44 5.43 -15.74
N PRO A 394 -9.17 4.83 -16.70
CA PRO A 394 -10.35 5.46 -17.30
C PRO A 394 -11.55 5.57 -16.33
N THR A 395 -11.56 4.78 -15.26
CA THR A 395 -12.63 4.76 -14.25
C THR A 395 -12.03 4.65 -12.85
N VAL A 396 -12.82 4.96 -11.84
CA VAL A 396 -12.47 4.69 -10.44
C VAL A 396 -12.20 3.19 -10.23
N MET A 397 -11.42 2.86 -9.20
CA MET A 397 -11.09 1.48 -8.86
C MET A 397 -11.01 1.33 -7.34
N PRO A 398 -11.61 0.29 -6.75
CA PRO A 398 -11.45 0.04 -5.33
C PRO A 398 -10.00 -0.30 -5.01
N LEU A 399 -9.54 0.13 -3.84
CA LEU A 399 -8.26 -0.31 -3.29
C LEU A 399 -8.32 -1.82 -3.01
N PRO A 400 -7.23 -2.54 -3.23
CA PRO A 400 -7.10 -3.91 -2.75
C PRO A 400 -7.11 -3.94 -1.22
N CYS A 401 -7.70 -4.97 -0.63
CA CYS A 401 -7.56 -5.21 0.81
C CYS A 401 -6.13 -5.68 1.12
N PHE A 402 -5.34 -4.84 1.76
CA PHE A 402 -4.02 -5.19 2.28
C PHE A 402 -4.08 -5.57 3.76
N SER A 403 -5.14 -5.16 4.46
CA SER A 403 -5.38 -5.54 5.85
C SER A 403 -5.51 -7.05 6.00
N ARG A 404 -5.07 -7.55 7.14
CA ARG A 404 -5.16 -8.98 7.50
C ARG A 404 -6.45 -9.32 8.22
N THR A 405 -7.38 -8.39 8.28
CA THR A 405 -8.68 -8.67 8.88
C THR A 405 -9.43 -9.69 8.03
N THR A 406 -10.02 -10.68 8.68
CA THR A 406 -10.80 -11.74 8.05
C THR A 406 -12.31 -11.54 8.20
N LYS A 407 -12.71 -10.33 8.55
CA LYS A 407 -14.11 -9.98 8.82
C LYS A 407 -14.90 -10.06 7.53
N ALA A 408 -15.68 -11.12 7.34
CA ALA A 408 -16.50 -11.29 6.15
C ALA A 408 -17.46 -10.10 5.96
N VAL A 409 -17.57 -9.63 4.72
CA VAL A 409 -18.49 -8.57 4.32
C VAL A 409 -19.75 -9.19 3.77
N SER A 410 -20.91 -8.79 4.29
CA SER A 410 -22.20 -9.26 3.79
C SER A 410 -22.45 -8.73 2.36
N PRO A 411 -22.92 -9.57 1.43
CA PRO A 411 -23.28 -9.11 0.10
C PRO A 411 -24.38 -8.05 0.12
N VAL A 412 -24.39 -7.23 -0.89
CA VAL A 412 -25.49 -6.32 -1.20
C VAL A 412 -26.74 -7.14 -1.58
N ARG A 413 -27.90 -6.68 -1.17
CA ARG A 413 -29.20 -7.33 -1.43
C ARG A 413 -30.16 -6.37 -2.13
N ASP A 414 -31.25 -6.92 -2.67
CA ASP A 414 -32.38 -6.20 -3.22
C ASP A 414 -31.96 -5.20 -4.31
N LEU A 415 -31.00 -5.62 -5.18
CA LEU A 415 -30.60 -4.79 -6.32
C LEU A 415 -31.79 -4.68 -7.28
N SER A 416 -32.25 -3.47 -7.55
CA SER A 416 -33.40 -3.20 -8.41
C SER A 416 -33.17 -1.96 -9.27
N TYR A 417 -33.93 -1.85 -10.35
CA TYR A 417 -33.93 -0.70 -11.25
C TYR A 417 -35.32 -0.15 -11.45
N LYS A 418 -35.47 1.13 -11.28
CA LYS A 418 -36.73 1.83 -11.55
C LYS A 418 -36.43 3.27 -11.97
N ASP A 419 -37.12 3.75 -13.02
CA ASP A 419 -37.10 5.13 -13.48
C ASP A 419 -35.67 5.72 -13.69
N GLY A 420 -34.76 4.92 -14.30
CA GLY A 420 -33.39 5.36 -14.57
C GLY A 420 -32.41 5.19 -13.41
N ARG A 421 -32.84 4.60 -12.29
CA ARG A 421 -32.05 4.52 -11.06
C ARG A 421 -31.91 3.08 -10.56
N LEU A 422 -30.69 2.66 -10.32
CA LEU A 422 -30.37 1.46 -9.52
C LEU A 422 -30.52 1.80 -8.04
N THR A 423 -31.09 0.86 -7.27
CA THR A 423 -31.14 0.92 -5.81
C THR A 423 -30.77 -0.43 -5.21
N TRP A 424 -30.21 -0.43 -4.00
CA TRP A 424 -29.79 -1.65 -3.31
C TRP A 424 -29.79 -1.46 -1.79
N VAL A 425 -29.60 -2.54 -1.04
CA VAL A 425 -29.50 -2.53 0.42
C VAL A 425 -28.16 -3.10 0.86
N THR A 426 -27.45 -2.35 1.71
CA THR A 426 -26.21 -2.77 2.37
C THR A 426 -26.47 -3.11 3.84
N THR A 427 -25.58 -3.90 4.43
CA THR A 427 -25.60 -4.23 5.87
C THR A 427 -24.39 -3.62 6.55
N GLY A 428 -24.62 -2.80 7.58
CA GLY A 428 -23.54 -2.13 8.32
C GLY A 428 -23.00 -0.89 7.59
N LYS A 429 -21.91 -0.34 8.12
CA LYS A 429 -21.22 0.80 7.53
C LYS A 429 -20.28 0.30 6.43
N THR A 430 -20.72 0.36 5.18
CA THR A 430 -19.97 -0.08 4.00
C THR A 430 -20.15 0.90 2.86
N ARG A 431 -19.13 1.00 2.00
CA ARG A 431 -19.24 1.63 0.68
C ARG A 431 -19.78 0.58 -0.30
N SER A 432 -20.36 1.03 -1.39
CA SER A 432 -20.83 0.18 -2.49
C SER A 432 -19.98 0.39 -3.72
N VAL A 433 -19.56 -0.69 -4.38
CA VAL A 433 -18.87 -0.64 -5.68
C VAL A 433 -19.82 -1.12 -6.73
N ILE A 434 -20.15 -0.27 -7.69
CA ILE A 434 -21.12 -0.54 -8.76
C ILE A 434 -20.35 -0.93 -10.02
N TYR A 435 -20.68 -2.09 -10.58
CA TYR A 435 -20.07 -2.63 -11.78
C TYR A 435 -21.05 -2.69 -12.94
N PHE A 436 -20.50 -2.48 -14.13
CA PHE A 436 -21.23 -2.54 -15.40
C PHE A 436 -20.45 -3.32 -16.46
N THR A 437 -21.14 -4.13 -17.23
CA THR A 437 -20.62 -4.66 -18.50
C THR A 437 -21.72 -4.70 -19.57
N SER A 438 -21.34 -4.50 -20.83
CA SER A 438 -22.27 -4.65 -21.97
C SER A 438 -22.48 -6.12 -22.36
N SER A 439 -21.62 -7.04 -21.91
CA SER A 439 -21.71 -8.48 -22.17
C SER A 439 -21.11 -9.26 -20.99
N VAL A 440 -21.72 -10.39 -20.65
CA VAL A 440 -21.25 -11.29 -19.59
C VAL A 440 -19.87 -11.89 -19.88
N ASP A 441 -19.47 -11.95 -21.14
CA ASP A 441 -18.15 -12.45 -21.56
C ASP A 441 -17.02 -11.45 -21.36
N GLN A 442 -17.36 -10.20 -21.07
CA GLN A 442 -16.41 -9.13 -20.83
C GLN A 442 -16.23 -8.86 -19.34
N GLU A 443 -15.02 -8.45 -18.96
CA GLU A 443 -14.79 -7.94 -17.61
C GLU A 443 -15.54 -6.63 -17.40
N ALA A 444 -16.26 -6.53 -16.28
CA ALA A 444 -17.01 -5.34 -15.93
C ALA A 444 -16.09 -4.16 -15.61
N VAL A 445 -16.59 -2.95 -15.83
CA VAL A 445 -15.95 -1.71 -15.38
C VAL A 445 -16.60 -1.22 -14.10
N VAL A 446 -15.82 -0.53 -13.26
CA VAL A 446 -16.36 0.16 -12.08
C VAL A 446 -16.98 1.46 -12.53
N LEU A 447 -18.27 1.66 -12.25
CA LEU A 447 -18.96 2.91 -12.53
C LEU A 447 -18.76 3.93 -11.41
N ASP A 448 -18.88 3.47 -10.16
CA ASP A 448 -18.77 4.35 -8.99
C ASP A 448 -18.44 3.56 -7.72
N ILE A 449 -17.93 4.28 -6.72
CA ILE A 449 -17.72 3.80 -5.35
C ILE A 449 -18.37 4.83 -4.43
N THR A 450 -19.44 4.44 -3.73
CA THR A 450 -20.29 5.37 -2.97
C THR A 450 -20.69 4.82 -1.60
N GLU A 451 -20.93 5.71 -0.64
CA GLU A 451 -21.61 5.39 0.62
C GLU A 451 -23.14 5.33 0.46
N GLY A 452 -23.64 5.83 -0.67
CA GLY A 452 -25.07 5.80 -1.00
C GLY A 452 -25.56 4.40 -1.37
N SER A 453 -26.87 4.27 -1.49
CA SER A 453 -27.59 3.05 -1.85
C SER A 453 -28.33 3.17 -3.19
N SER A 454 -27.93 4.12 -4.04
CA SER A 454 -28.52 4.30 -5.37
C SER A 454 -27.56 4.99 -6.34
N LEU A 455 -27.73 4.71 -7.65
CA LEU A 455 -26.97 5.33 -8.73
C LEU A 455 -27.88 5.52 -9.96
N GLU A 456 -27.81 6.68 -10.61
CA GLU A 456 -28.47 6.88 -11.91
C GLU A 456 -27.70 6.18 -13.01
N VAL A 457 -28.39 5.39 -13.82
CA VAL A 457 -27.81 4.65 -14.94
C VAL A 457 -28.74 4.70 -16.15
N SER A 458 -28.14 4.72 -17.35
CA SER A 458 -28.88 4.78 -18.61
C SER A 458 -28.40 3.77 -19.67
N ARG A 459 -27.30 3.05 -19.37
CA ARG A 459 -26.71 2.09 -20.32
C ARG A 459 -27.44 0.77 -20.25
N LYS A 460 -27.69 0.16 -21.42
CA LYS A 460 -28.17 -1.24 -21.50
C LYS A 460 -27.00 -2.20 -21.26
N GLY A 461 -27.24 -3.24 -20.48
CA GLY A 461 -26.25 -4.27 -20.14
C GLY A 461 -26.46 -4.81 -18.74
N TYR A 462 -25.42 -5.33 -18.15
CA TYR A 462 -25.45 -6.08 -16.89
C TYR A 462 -24.82 -5.27 -15.76
N TYR A 463 -25.52 -5.25 -14.63
CA TYR A 463 -25.10 -4.51 -13.43
C TYR A 463 -25.00 -5.47 -12.25
N CYS A 464 -23.99 -5.28 -11.42
CA CYS A 464 -23.92 -5.86 -10.08
C CYS A 464 -23.26 -4.89 -9.11
N VAL A 465 -23.45 -5.12 -7.82
CA VAL A 465 -22.90 -4.30 -6.75
C VAL A 465 -22.22 -5.18 -5.72
N THR A 466 -21.10 -4.72 -5.17
CA THR A 466 -20.47 -5.32 -3.98
C THR A 466 -20.47 -4.33 -2.84
N ALA A 467 -20.51 -4.82 -1.60
CA ALA A 467 -20.20 -4.02 -0.43
C ALA A 467 -18.69 -4.03 -0.17
N LEU A 468 -18.15 -2.89 0.25
CA LEU A 468 -16.74 -2.67 0.56
C LEU A 468 -16.65 -2.16 2.01
N ASN A 469 -16.00 -2.90 2.91
CA ASN A 469 -15.81 -2.47 4.29
C ASN A 469 -14.68 -1.43 4.45
N GLU A 470 -14.41 -1.01 5.66
CA GLU A 470 -13.35 -0.07 6.02
C GLU A 470 -11.94 -0.58 5.68
N ASP A 471 -11.72 -1.90 5.65
CA ASP A 471 -10.45 -2.55 5.26
C ASP A 471 -10.33 -2.80 3.75
N ASN A 472 -11.20 -2.26 2.92
CA ASN A 472 -11.32 -2.52 1.47
C ASN A 472 -11.57 -4.00 1.11
N LEU A 473 -12.06 -4.80 2.05
CA LEU A 473 -12.51 -6.14 1.72
C LEU A 473 -13.86 -6.08 1.04
N GLN A 474 -13.96 -6.67 -0.14
CA GLN A 474 -15.20 -6.73 -0.90
C GLN A 474 -16.04 -7.97 -0.53
N SER A 475 -17.35 -7.80 -0.53
CA SER A 475 -18.31 -8.91 -0.47
C SER A 475 -18.31 -9.71 -1.79
N LYS A 476 -19.04 -10.82 -1.79
CA LYS A 476 -19.51 -11.41 -3.07
C LYS A 476 -20.38 -10.39 -3.80
N ILE A 477 -20.48 -10.54 -5.13
CA ILE A 477 -21.39 -9.73 -5.95
C ILE A 477 -22.86 -9.95 -5.52
N SER A 478 -23.68 -8.91 -5.71
CA SER A 478 -25.12 -9.02 -5.65
C SER A 478 -25.69 -9.96 -6.73
N GLU A 479 -27.00 -10.11 -6.78
CA GLU A 479 -27.67 -10.56 -7.99
C GLU A 479 -27.28 -9.68 -9.18
N VAL A 480 -27.23 -10.27 -10.39
CA VAL A 480 -26.93 -9.56 -11.63
C VAL A 480 -28.24 -9.06 -12.22
N LEU A 481 -28.31 -7.78 -12.51
CA LEU A 481 -29.45 -7.14 -13.14
C LEU A 481 -29.14 -6.81 -14.61
N GLU A 482 -29.96 -7.23 -15.53
CA GLU A 482 -29.91 -6.90 -16.96
C GLU A 482 -30.88 -5.76 -17.28
N LEU A 483 -30.44 -4.71 -18.01
CA LEU A 483 -31.23 -3.57 -18.45
C LEU A 483 -31.26 -3.45 -19.98
#